data_bc3df665914d515a4a3b374436f50b8a
#
_entry.id   bc3df665914d515a4a3b374436f50b8a
#
_cell.length_a   1.000
_cell.length_b   1.000
_cell.length_c   1.000
_cell.angle_alpha   90.00
_cell.angle_beta   90.00
_cell.angle_gamma   90.00
#
_symmetry.space_group_name_H-M   'P 1'
#
loop_
_entity.id
_entity.type
_entity.pdbx_description
1 polymer ?
#
loop_
_entity_poly.entity_id
_entity_poly.type
_entity_poly.pdbx_seq_one_letter_code
_entity_poly.pdbx_strand_id
1 'polypeptide(L)'
;MTSTYRKILVALAALCLMFGLAACGDDEADSGSTGDAATEDGGKAITKDPANASKGTIAVGSKNFTEQFILGEIYAQTLEAQGFKVRRRLNLGSEQVAYKALKSGSIDMYPEYTGTALTSFFKVKTADVPKDADEAYEQAKAEYAKNNITALERTPFQNTFIIASTKATADKADNPETVTDLFANNPDLSISGFPECRQREDCLLGLRSEYGFKGKFVSSDGKFSDLDGGQSDLTLAFSTDPQLALTDKYAAYEDDKKFFPPYNITLGIRNDTAEKIGQEAVDALVAVQENMDEEAMRELNRRVELEKQEPKAVAAAFLKEEGFTE
;
A
#
# COMPACT_ATOMS: atom_id res chain seq x y z
N MET A 1 9.54 23.75 24.91
CA MET A 1 9.87 25.12 24.51
C MET A 1 9.45 25.34 23.08
N THR A 2 8.34 26.06 22.94
CA THR A 2 7.83 26.87 21.83
C THR A 2 7.88 26.34 20.40
N SER A 3 6.76 25.76 20.04
CA SER A 3 6.23 25.60 18.69
C SER A 3 5.79 26.96 18.11
N THR A 4 6.17 27.25 16.87
CA THR A 4 5.73 28.46 16.18
C THR A 4 4.76 28.08 15.06
N TYR A 5 3.47 28.17 15.36
CA TYR A 5 2.38 28.12 14.37
C TYR A 5 2.44 29.35 13.46
N ARG A 6 2.54 29.18 12.17
CA ARG A 6 2.36 30.24 11.19
C ARG A 6 0.92 30.22 10.68
N LYS A 7 0.12 31.16 11.20
CA LYS A 7 -1.21 31.49 10.69
C LYS A 7 -1.06 32.33 9.42
N ILE A 8 -1.67 31.91 8.33
CA ILE A 8 -1.85 32.75 7.15
C ILE A 8 -3.22 33.42 7.27
N LEU A 9 -3.18 34.73 7.42
CA LEU A 9 -4.35 35.61 7.41
C LEU A 9 -4.68 36.01 5.97
N VAL A 10 -5.92 35.77 5.57
CA VAL A 10 -6.55 36.36 4.38
C VAL A 10 -6.87 37.81 4.66
N ALA A 11 -6.42 38.73 3.85
CA ALA A 11 -6.89 40.11 3.83
C ALA A 11 -7.32 40.48 2.41
N LEU A 12 -8.62 40.65 2.25
CA LEU A 12 -9.26 41.39 1.13
C LEU A 12 -8.98 42.88 1.30
N ALA A 13 -8.61 43.57 0.24
CA ALA A 13 -8.92 44.99 0.09
C ALA A 13 -9.05 45.36 -1.41
N ALA A 14 -10.12 46.02 -1.69
CA ALA A 14 -10.63 46.38 -2.99
C ALA A 14 -10.06 47.71 -3.52
N LEU A 15 -10.19 47.86 -4.83
CA LEU A 15 -10.60 49.05 -5.57
C LEU A 15 -9.67 50.27 -5.63
N CYS A 16 -9.18 50.59 -6.81
CA CYS A 16 -9.28 51.96 -7.37
C CYS A 16 -9.12 51.94 -8.90
N LEU A 17 -10.16 52.41 -9.55
CA LEU A 17 -10.23 52.91 -10.95
C LEU A 17 -9.46 54.23 -11.07
N MET A 18 -8.79 54.50 -12.22
CA MET A 18 -8.96 55.71 -12.98
C MET A 18 -8.12 55.74 -14.28
N PHE A 19 -8.81 55.83 -15.38
CA PHE A 19 -8.69 56.66 -16.57
C PHE A 19 -7.33 57.14 -17.08
N GLY A 20 -7.12 56.94 -18.38
CA GLY A 20 -6.20 57.70 -19.22
C GLY A 20 -6.28 57.28 -20.68
N LEU A 21 -6.91 58.14 -21.51
CA LEU A 21 -7.16 57.98 -22.95
C LEU A 21 -5.92 58.32 -23.82
N ALA A 22 -5.86 57.60 -24.95
CA ALA A 22 -5.49 58.02 -26.31
C ALA A 22 -4.04 58.35 -26.67
N ALA A 23 -3.52 57.65 -27.68
CA ALA A 23 -3.16 58.21 -28.97
C ALA A 23 -2.68 57.13 -29.94
N CYS A 24 -3.13 57.22 -31.19
CA CYS A 24 -2.75 56.43 -32.36
C CYS A 24 -1.31 56.66 -32.78
N GLY A 25 -0.70 55.65 -33.43
CA GLY A 25 0.52 55.73 -34.24
C GLY A 25 0.81 54.39 -34.89
N ASP A 26 0.70 54.34 -36.21
CA ASP A 26 0.94 53.24 -37.11
C ASP A 26 2.42 52.77 -37.12
N ASP A 27 2.57 51.56 -37.53
CA ASP A 27 3.56 50.91 -38.41
C ASP A 27 4.54 49.91 -37.85
N GLU A 28 4.47 48.81 -38.50
CA GLU A 28 5.45 47.78 -38.87
C GLU A 28 5.73 46.60 -37.93
N ALA A 29 5.62 45.46 -38.60
CA ALA A 29 5.81 44.08 -38.16
C ALA A 29 7.17 43.82 -37.52
N ASP A 30 7.15 43.14 -36.39
CA ASP A 30 8.18 42.18 -36.06
C ASP A 30 7.53 40.98 -35.32
N SER A 31 7.80 39.81 -35.91
CA SER A 31 7.33 38.50 -35.42
C SER A 31 8.02 38.10 -34.14
N GLY A 32 7.51 38.51 -33.02
CA GLY A 32 7.87 38.02 -31.68
C GLY A 32 6.93 36.89 -31.28
N SER A 33 7.38 35.67 -31.46
CA SER A 33 6.78 34.47 -30.85
C SER A 33 6.66 34.66 -29.34
N THR A 34 5.47 35.01 -28.87
CA THR A 34 5.10 34.82 -27.48
C THR A 34 4.94 33.33 -27.28
N GLY A 35 5.99 32.69 -26.77
CA GLY A 35 5.89 31.36 -26.20
C GLY A 35 4.91 31.44 -25.05
N ASP A 36 3.70 30.92 -25.26
CA ASP A 36 2.87 30.44 -24.19
C ASP A 36 3.76 29.47 -23.40
N ALA A 37 4.11 29.86 -22.19
CA ALA A 37 4.55 28.89 -21.18
C ALA A 37 3.34 28.04 -20.89
N ALA A 38 3.15 26.98 -21.70
CA ALA A 38 2.36 25.85 -21.32
C ALA A 38 2.97 25.38 -19.99
N THR A 39 2.26 25.57 -18.89
CA THR A 39 2.44 24.80 -17.69
C THR A 39 2.35 23.35 -18.16
N GLU A 40 3.49 22.64 -18.16
CA GLU A 40 3.51 21.20 -18.26
C GLU A 40 2.81 20.62 -17.03
N ASP A 41 1.49 20.63 -17.00
CA ASP A 41 0.65 19.74 -16.24
C ASP A 41 0.30 18.55 -17.14
N GLY A 42 1.32 17.95 -17.68
CA GLY A 42 1.20 16.89 -18.66
C GLY A 42 1.88 15.62 -18.19
N GLY A 43 1.17 14.71 -17.49
CA GLY A 43 1.77 13.43 -17.36
C GLY A 43 1.07 12.35 -16.55
N LYS A 44 0.24 12.66 -15.58
CA LYS A 44 -0.39 11.62 -14.76
C LYS A 44 -1.72 11.08 -15.31
N ALA A 45 -2.49 11.88 -16.04
CA ALA A 45 -3.82 11.50 -16.53
C ALA A 45 -3.77 10.28 -17.46
N ILE A 46 -4.51 9.25 -17.08
CA ILE A 46 -4.62 8.00 -17.84
C ILE A 46 -5.44 8.27 -19.12
N THR A 47 -4.84 7.95 -20.27
CA THR A 47 -5.50 8.07 -21.57
C THR A 47 -6.31 6.81 -21.88
N LYS A 48 -7.57 6.99 -22.23
CA LYS A 48 -8.46 5.89 -22.63
C LYS A 48 -8.21 5.50 -24.10
N ASP A 49 -7.88 4.23 -24.35
CA ASP A 49 -7.88 3.63 -25.70
C ASP A 49 -9.10 2.69 -25.85
N PRO A 50 -10.09 3.05 -26.68
CA PRO A 50 -11.25 2.19 -26.94
C PRO A 50 -10.90 0.80 -27.50
N ALA A 51 -9.75 0.66 -28.17
CA ALA A 51 -9.30 -0.61 -28.71
C ALA A 51 -9.01 -1.64 -27.61
N ASN A 52 -8.65 -1.19 -26.40
CA ASN A 52 -8.39 -2.06 -25.26
C ASN A 52 -9.60 -2.93 -24.86
N ALA A 53 -10.83 -2.45 -25.13
CA ALA A 53 -12.05 -3.23 -24.88
C ALA A 53 -12.13 -4.53 -25.70
N SER A 54 -11.38 -4.65 -26.82
CA SER A 54 -11.32 -5.84 -27.68
C SER A 54 -10.29 -6.86 -27.21
N LYS A 55 -9.35 -6.48 -26.31
CA LYS A 55 -8.28 -7.36 -25.79
C LYS A 55 -8.78 -8.41 -24.78
N GLY A 56 -10.11 -8.51 -24.59
CA GLY A 56 -10.72 -9.45 -23.65
C GLY A 56 -10.81 -8.89 -22.23
N THR A 57 -11.25 -9.72 -21.30
CA THR A 57 -11.43 -9.33 -19.89
C THR A 57 -10.16 -9.64 -19.10
N ILE A 58 -9.74 -8.69 -18.26
CA ILE A 58 -8.60 -8.84 -17.33
C ILE A 58 -9.18 -9.12 -15.94
N ALA A 59 -8.72 -10.18 -15.30
CA ALA A 59 -9.16 -10.57 -13.96
C ALA A 59 -8.16 -10.07 -12.90
N VAL A 60 -8.55 -9.06 -12.12
CA VAL A 60 -7.77 -8.53 -11.00
C VAL A 60 -8.21 -9.21 -9.72
N GLY A 61 -7.25 -9.79 -8.98
CA GLY A 61 -7.47 -10.46 -7.71
C GLY A 61 -7.00 -9.65 -6.49
N SER A 62 -7.35 -10.14 -5.30
CA SER A 62 -6.78 -9.68 -4.04
C SER A 62 -6.84 -10.76 -2.95
N LYS A 63 -6.01 -10.61 -1.91
CA LYS A 63 -6.16 -11.34 -0.63
C LYS A 63 -7.35 -10.77 0.16
N ASN A 64 -7.54 -11.24 1.40
CA ASN A 64 -8.75 -11.08 2.21
C ASN A 64 -8.68 -9.98 3.29
N PHE A 65 -7.97 -8.87 3.08
CA PHE A 65 -7.90 -7.76 4.04
C PHE A 65 -7.97 -6.39 3.33
N THR A 66 -8.27 -5.36 4.11
CA THR A 66 -8.66 -4.01 3.65
C THR A 66 -7.73 -3.45 2.59
N GLU A 67 -6.43 -3.37 2.88
CA GLU A 67 -5.44 -2.81 1.95
C GLU A 67 -5.44 -3.53 0.60
N GLN A 68 -5.59 -4.85 0.61
CA GLN A 68 -5.65 -5.65 -0.61
C GLN A 68 -6.89 -5.37 -1.45
N PHE A 69 -8.03 -5.06 -0.81
CA PHE A 69 -9.23 -4.65 -1.52
C PHE A 69 -9.06 -3.29 -2.18
N ILE A 70 -8.44 -2.34 -1.47
CA ILE A 70 -8.15 -1.00 -1.99
C ILE A 70 -7.18 -1.11 -3.17
N LEU A 71 -6.06 -1.79 -3.02
CA LEU A 71 -5.06 -2.00 -4.08
C LEU A 71 -5.66 -2.70 -5.30
N GLY A 72 -6.44 -3.76 -5.08
CA GLY A 72 -7.14 -4.48 -6.15
C GLY A 72 -8.11 -3.57 -6.92
N GLU A 73 -8.82 -2.68 -6.22
CA GLU A 73 -9.69 -1.69 -6.85
C GLU A 73 -8.90 -0.61 -7.59
N ILE A 74 -7.80 -0.12 -7.04
CA ILE A 74 -6.93 0.87 -7.72
C ILE A 74 -6.45 0.29 -9.06
N TYR A 75 -5.87 -0.91 -9.08
CA TYR A 75 -5.40 -1.52 -10.33
C TYR A 75 -6.52 -1.83 -11.31
N ALA A 76 -7.68 -2.29 -10.80
CA ALA A 76 -8.85 -2.54 -11.63
C ALA A 76 -9.34 -1.25 -12.32
N GLN A 77 -9.45 -0.16 -11.57
CA GLN A 77 -9.93 1.13 -12.09
C GLN A 77 -8.90 1.81 -12.99
N THR A 78 -7.61 1.64 -12.73
CA THR A 78 -6.52 2.08 -13.64
C THR A 78 -6.67 1.45 -15.02
N LEU A 79 -6.91 0.13 -15.08
CA LEU A 79 -7.15 -0.56 -16.36
C LEU A 79 -8.49 -0.16 -17.01
N GLU A 80 -9.55 0.05 -16.21
CA GLU A 80 -10.84 0.53 -16.73
C GLU A 80 -10.73 1.95 -17.33
N ALA A 81 -9.96 2.83 -16.69
CA ALA A 81 -9.68 4.16 -17.21
C ALA A 81 -8.99 4.10 -18.58
N GLN A 82 -8.10 3.12 -18.81
CA GLN A 82 -7.47 2.87 -20.09
C GLN A 82 -8.38 2.16 -21.12
N GLY A 83 -9.61 1.80 -20.75
CA GLY A 83 -10.60 1.20 -21.66
C GLY A 83 -10.63 -0.32 -21.63
N PHE A 84 -9.90 -1.01 -20.75
CA PHE A 84 -9.99 -2.46 -20.60
C PHE A 84 -11.30 -2.88 -19.94
N LYS A 85 -11.76 -4.09 -20.28
CA LYS A 85 -12.80 -4.78 -19.51
C LYS A 85 -12.17 -5.50 -18.33
N VAL A 86 -12.59 -5.18 -17.11
CA VAL A 86 -12.01 -5.76 -15.89
C VAL A 86 -13.05 -6.59 -15.15
N ARG A 87 -12.60 -7.74 -14.65
CA ARG A 87 -13.35 -8.59 -13.73
C ARG A 87 -12.63 -8.63 -12.39
N ARG A 88 -13.31 -8.17 -11.36
CA ARG A 88 -12.82 -8.24 -9.99
C ARG A 88 -12.97 -9.63 -9.41
N ARG A 89 -11.92 -10.16 -8.85
CA ARG A 89 -11.83 -11.41 -8.10
C ARG A 89 -11.21 -11.15 -6.75
N LEU A 90 -11.74 -10.14 -6.06
CA LEU A 90 -11.25 -9.74 -4.75
C LEU A 90 -11.65 -10.74 -3.67
N ASN A 91 -10.94 -10.70 -2.52
CA ASN A 91 -11.20 -11.58 -1.37
C ASN A 91 -11.05 -13.08 -1.71
N LEU A 92 -9.95 -13.45 -2.34
CA LEU A 92 -9.66 -14.85 -2.65
C LEU A 92 -9.29 -15.69 -1.41
N GLY A 93 -8.96 -15.06 -0.31
CA GLY A 93 -8.45 -15.70 0.90
C GLY A 93 -6.97 -15.42 1.11
N SER A 94 -6.23 -16.43 1.62
CA SER A 94 -4.82 -16.29 1.97
C SER A 94 -3.90 -16.06 0.77
N GLU A 95 -2.65 -15.69 1.07
CA GLU A 95 -1.58 -15.53 0.07
C GLU A 95 -1.38 -16.79 -0.78
N GLN A 96 -1.52 -17.97 -0.17
CA GLN A 96 -1.39 -19.24 -0.89
C GLN A 96 -2.51 -19.42 -1.93
N VAL A 97 -3.75 -19.03 -1.57
CA VAL A 97 -4.91 -19.13 -2.46
C VAL A 97 -4.77 -18.14 -3.63
N ALA A 98 -4.40 -16.89 -3.34
CA ALA A 98 -4.22 -15.85 -4.35
C ALA A 98 -3.10 -16.21 -5.34
N TYR A 99 -1.94 -16.65 -4.84
CA TYR A 99 -0.83 -17.09 -5.69
C TYR A 99 -1.19 -18.28 -6.57
N LYS A 100 -1.89 -19.28 -6.01
CA LYS A 100 -2.40 -20.42 -6.79
C LYS A 100 -3.36 -19.96 -7.88
N ALA A 101 -4.25 -19.00 -7.59
CA ALA A 101 -5.18 -18.45 -8.57
C ALA A 101 -4.45 -17.74 -9.72
N LEU A 102 -3.37 -16.96 -9.42
CA LEU A 102 -2.52 -16.33 -10.43
C LEU A 102 -1.83 -17.40 -11.32
N LYS A 103 -1.20 -18.39 -10.70
CA LYS A 103 -0.51 -19.46 -11.46
C LYS A 103 -1.43 -20.28 -12.34
N SER A 104 -2.68 -20.50 -11.91
CA SER A 104 -3.66 -21.25 -12.68
C SER A 104 -4.37 -20.44 -13.77
N GLY A 105 -4.17 -19.11 -13.83
CA GLY A 105 -4.89 -18.21 -14.74
C GLY A 105 -6.35 -17.95 -14.31
N SER A 106 -6.72 -18.27 -13.06
CA SER A 106 -8.03 -17.89 -12.52
C SER A 106 -8.15 -16.40 -12.29
N ILE A 107 -7.02 -15.73 -12.03
CA ILE A 107 -6.79 -14.30 -12.07
C ILE A 107 -5.57 -14.00 -12.95
N ASP A 108 -5.50 -12.78 -13.44
CA ASP A 108 -4.43 -12.34 -14.34
C ASP A 108 -3.36 -11.54 -13.60
N MET A 109 -3.73 -10.90 -12.51
CA MET A 109 -2.84 -10.12 -11.65
C MET A 109 -3.42 -9.94 -10.25
N TYR A 110 -2.55 -9.69 -9.26
CA TYR A 110 -2.95 -9.22 -7.92
C TYR A 110 -1.76 -8.57 -7.20
N PRO A 111 -2.01 -7.65 -6.22
CA PRO A 111 -0.96 -7.06 -5.39
C PRO A 111 -0.41 -8.09 -4.39
N GLU A 112 0.91 -8.20 -4.30
CA GLU A 112 1.59 -9.06 -3.34
C GLU A 112 2.78 -8.32 -2.70
N TYR A 113 3.27 -8.82 -1.58
CA TYR A 113 4.36 -8.23 -0.81
C TYR A 113 5.64 -9.03 -1.02
N THR A 114 6.76 -8.34 -1.23
CA THR A 114 8.06 -8.94 -1.55
C THR A 114 8.48 -9.99 -0.51
N GLY A 115 8.43 -9.67 0.77
CA GLY A 115 8.78 -10.59 1.86
C GLY A 115 7.86 -11.81 1.93
N THR A 116 6.54 -11.61 1.73
CA THR A 116 5.56 -12.70 1.67
C THR A 116 5.84 -13.63 0.50
N ALA A 117 6.13 -13.09 -0.68
CA ALA A 117 6.45 -13.90 -1.85
C ALA A 117 7.69 -14.77 -1.60
N LEU A 118 8.75 -14.17 -1.09
CA LEU A 118 10.01 -14.87 -0.81
C LEU A 118 9.84 -15.99 0.23
N THR A 119 9.19 -15.68 1.35
CA THR A 119 9.08 -16.66 2.45
C THR A 119 8.00 -17.69 2.23
N SER A 120 6.79 -17.27 1.78
CA SER A 120 5.63 -18.14 1.67
C SER A 120 5.61 -18.97 0.39
N PHE A 121 6.02 -18.42 -0.77
CA PHE A 121 5.94 -19.10 -2.06
C PHE A 121 7.27 -19.69 -2.49
N PHE A 122 8.34 -18.91 -2.39
CA PHE A 122 9.65 -19.29 -2.91
C PHE A 122 10.52 -19.97 -1.86
N LYS A 123 10.03 -20.11 -0.62
CA LYS A 123 10.64 -20.87 0.46
C LYS A 123 12.03 -20.37 0.83
N VAL A 124 12.30 -19.09 0.63
CA VAL A 124 13.48 -18.43 1.17
C VAL A 124 13.30 -18.35 2.69
N LYS A 125 14.28 -18.79 3.47
CA LYS A 125 14.23 -18.63 4.92
C LYS A 125 14.22 -17.15 5.30
N THR A 126 13.49 -16.80 6.32
CA THR A 126 13.37 -15.39 6.75
C THR A 126 14.73 -14.74 7.01
N ALA A 127 15.68 -15.49 7.58
CA ALA A 127 17.04 -15.02 7.83
C ALA A 127 17.87 -14.77 6.55
N ASP A 128 17.50 -15.40 5.43
CA ASP A 128 18.19 -15.31 4.14
C ASP A 128 17.53 -14.28 3.20
N VAL A 129 16.40 -13.67 3.61
CA VAL A 129 15.77 -12.59 2.86
C VAL A 129 16.59 -11.31 3.04
N PRO A 130 16.99 -10.63 1.96
CA PRO A 130 17.68 -9.34 2.06
C PRO A 130 16.89 -8.34 2.91
N LYS A 131 17.61 -7.56 3.72
CA LYS A 131 17.00 -6.50 4.54
C LYS A 131 16.86 -5.17 3.78
N ASP A 132 17.61 -5.03 2.70
CA ASP A 132 17.43 -3.95 1.76
C ASP A 132 16.20 -4.22 0.87
N ALA A 133 15.37 -3.19 0.67
CA ALA A 133 14.10 -3.33 -0.06
C ALA A 133 14.29 -3.59 -1.55
N ASP A 134 15.34 -3.00 -2.17
CA ASP A 134 15.63 -3.20 -3.58
C ASP A 134 16.19 -4.61 -3.83
N GLU A 135 17.09 -5.07 -2.97
CA GLU A 135 17.64 -6.43 -3.06
C GLU A 135 16.54 -7.49 -2.86
N ALA A 136 15.64 -7.28 -1.89
CA ALA A 136 14.49 -8.18 -1.66
C ALA A 136 13.52 -8.18 -2.85
N TYR A 137 13.26 -7.02 -3.44
CA TYR A 137 12.44 -6.91 -4.65
C TYR A 137 13.08 -7.62 -5.84
N GLU A 138 14.36 -7.38 -6.13
CA GLU A 138 15.05 -8.04 -7.26
C GLU A 138 15.09 -9.57 -7.07
N GLN A 139 15.26 -10.06 -5.85
CA GLN A 139 15.17 -11.48 -5.57
C GLN A 139 13.76 -12.03 -5.82
N ALA A 140 12.72 -11.33 -5.34
CA ALA A 140 11.32 -11.74 -5.57
C ALA A 140 10.97 -11.73 -7.07
N LYS A 141 11.37 -10.69 -7.79
CA LYS A 141 11.20 -10.53 -9.24
C LYS A 141 11.84 -11.68 -10.03
N ALA A 142 13.06 -12.05 -9.65
CA ALA A 142 13.76 -13.18 -10.28
C ALA A 142 13.03 -14.53 -10.04
N GLU A 143 12.45 -14.71 -8.84
CA GLU A 143 11.68 -15.92 -8.53
C GLU A 143 10.32 -15.94 -9.25
N TYR A 144 9.64 -14.79 -9.37
CA TYR A 144 8.41 -14.67 -10.15
C TYR A 144 8.62 -15.00 -11.62
N ALA A 145 9.72 -14.50 -12.21
CA ALA A 145 10.06 -14.75 -13.61
C ALA A 145 10.20 -16.24 -13.93
N LYS A 146 10.72 -17.07 -13.02
CA LYS A 146 10.79 -18.53 -13.15
C LYS A 146 9.40 -19.20 -13.22
N ASN A 147 8.36 -18.48 -12.83
CA ASN A 147 6.96 -18.94 -12.80
C ASN A 147 6.09 -18.27 -13.87
N ASN A 148 6.68 -17.64 -14.89
CA ASN A 148 5.99 -16.89 -15.96
C ASN A 148 5.11 -15.74 -15.40
N ILE A 149 5.58 -15.07 -14.36
CA ILE A 149 4.94 -13.92 -13.74
C ILE A 149 5.93 -12.74 -13.83
N THR A 150 5.45 -11.60 -14.26
CA THR A 150 6.16 -10.32 -14.19
C THR A 150 5.78 -9.65 -12.86
N ALA A 151 6.77 -9.33 -12.05
CA ALA A 151 6.59 -8.44 -10.90
C ALA A 151 6.87 -7.01 -11.36
N LEU A 152 5.87 -6.11 -11.28
CA LEU A 152 6.07 -4.70 -11.59
C LEU A 152 6.95 -4.04 -10.53
N GLU A 153 7.45 -2.84 -10.83
CA GLU A 153 8.26 -2.07 -9.86
C GLU A 153 7.56 -1.99 -8.50
N ARG A 154 8.33 -2.09 -7.43
CA ARG A 154 7.79 -2.06 -6.07
C ARG A 154 7.27 -0.67 -5.68
N THR A 155 6.34 -0.62 -4.74
CA THR A 155 5.96 0.65 -4.09
C THR A 155 7.13 1.27 -3.34
N PRO A 156 7.19 2.61 -3.22
CA PRO A 156 8.20 3.29 -2.39
C PRO A 156 8.05 2.97 -0.89
N PHE A 157 6.87 2.56 -0.44
CA PHE A 157 6.58 2.16 0.94
C PHE A 157 6.47 0.64 1.09
N GLN A 158 6.48 0.20 2.34
CA GLN A 158 6.22 -1.19 2.71
C GLN A 158 5.08 -1.28 3.73
N ASN A 159 4.45 -2.45 3.80
CA ASN A 159 3.48 -2.79 4.85
C ASN A 159 4.05 -3.92 5.71
N THR A 160 4.90 -3.56 6.68
CA THR A 160 5.57 -4.52 7.56
C THR A 160 4.72 -4.91 8.77
N PHE A 161 5.08 -6.01 9.42
CA PHE A 161 4.46 -6.40 10.67
C PHE A 161 4.87 -5.47 11.82
N ILE A 162 3.89 -5.16 12.64
CA ILE A 162 4.05 -4.41 13.89
C ILE A 162 3.40 -5.22 15.01
N ILE A 163 4.10 -5.41 16.12
CA ILE A 163 3.48 -5.92 17.34
C ILE A 163 2.89 -4.74 18.07
N ALA A 164 1.61 -4.83 18.40
CA ALA A 164 0.87 -3.77 19.08
C ALA A 164 0.07 -4.31 20.27
N SER A 165 -0.21 -3.42 21.22
CA SER A 165 -1.07 -3.69 22.37
C SER A 165 -1.99 -2.49 22.68
N THR A 166 -2.88 -2.64 23.64
CA THR A 166 -3.50 -1.47 24.28
C THR A 166 -2.49 -0.75 25.17
N LYS A 167 -2.68 0.57 25.40
CA LYS A 167 -1.87 1.31 26.39
C LYS A 167 -1.94 0.67 27.78
N ALA A 168 -3.10 0.16 28.19
CA ALA A 168 -3.26 -0.50 29.48
C ALA A 168 -2.42 -1.79 29.59
N THR A 169 -2.23 -2.52 28.50
CA THR A 169 -1.31 -3.67 28.45
C THR A 169 0.14 -3.21 28.49
N ALA A 170 0.51 -2.18 27.74
CA ALA A 170 1.85 -1.61 27.75
C ALA A 170 2.25 -1.13 29.15
N ASP A 171 1.34 -0.40 29.85
CA ASP A 171 1.57 0.08 31.23
C ASP A 171 1.83 -1.07 32.21
N LYS A 172 1.06 -2.17 32.09
CA LYS A 172 1.25 -3.38 32.93
C LYS A 172 2.56 -4.12 32.62
N ALA A 173 3.07 -3.94 31.42
CA ALA A 173 4.32 -4.54 30.95
C ALA A 173 5.54 -3.61 31.17
N ASP A 174 5.41 -2.55 31.99
CA ASP A 174 6.45 -1.55 32.24
C ASP A 174 6.87 -0.72 31.01
N ASN A 175 5.94 -0.53 30.07
CA ASN A 175 6.10 0.29 28.86
C ASN A 175 7.39 -0.03 28.06
N PRO A 176 7.61 -1.28 27.62
CA PRO A 176 8.75 -1.61 26.77
C PRO A 176 8.66 -0.87 25.44
N GLU A 177 9.81 -0.48 24.88
CA GLU A 177 9.88 0.19 23.59
C GLU A 177 10.10 -0.82 22.45
N THR A 178 10.80 -1.92 22.73
CA THR A 178 11.21 -2.90 21.73
C THR A 178 10.50 -4.25 21.90
N VAL A 179 10.46 -5.03 20.83
CA VAL A 179 9.96 -6.41 20.87
C VAL A 179 10.83 -7.29 21.75
N THR A 180 12.17 -7.04 21.77
CA THR A 180 13.09 -7.78 22.65
C THR A 180 12.75 -7.54 24.12
N ASP A 181 12.59 -6.28 24.54
CA ASP A 181 12.27 -5.96 25.93
C ASP A 181 10.89 -6.47 26.33
N LEU A 182 9.91 -6.35 25.42
CA LEU A 182 8.56 -6.85 25.65
C LEU A 182 8.58 -8.33 26.01
N PHE A 183 9.18 -9.18 25.20
CA PHE A 183 9.16 -10.63 25.42
C PHE A 183 10.21 -11.13 26.42
N ALA A 184 11.29 -10.38 26.67
CA ALA A 184 12.23 -10.72 27.74
C ALA A 184 11.57 -10.64 29.10
N ASN A 185 10.71 -9.64 29.32
CA ASN A 185 10.05 -9.39 30.59
C ASN A 185 8.65 -10.01 30.67
N ASN A 186 7.96 -10.17 29.52
CA ASN A 186 6.57 -10.64 29.45
C ASN A 186 6.38 -11.73 28.38
N PRO A 187 7.10 -12.88 28.44
CA PRO A 187 7.11 -13.86 27.35
C PRO A 187 5.80 -14.61 27.17
N ASP A 188 4.92 -14.58 28.17
CA ASP A 188 3.67 -15.35 28.21
C ASP A 188 2.43 -14.54 27.76
N LEU A 189 2.61 -13.25 27.40
CA LEU A 189 1.49 -12.45 26.84
C LEU A 189 0.93 -13.13 25.59
N SER A 190 -0.41 -13.23 25.52
CA SER A 190 -1.06 -13.78 24.32
C SER A 190 -0.97 -12.83 23.15
N ILE A 191 -0.87 -13.37 21.92
CA ILE A 191 -0.84 -12.59 20.68
C ILE A 191 -1.89 -13.11 19.69
N SER A 192 -2.68 -12.21 19.09
CA SER A 192 -3.55 -12.54 17.96
C SER A 192 -2.88 -12.27 16.62
N GLY A 193 -3.29 -13.03 15.62
CA GLY A 193 -2.82 -12.88 14.25
C GLY A 193 -3.57 -13.79 13.30
N PHE A 194 -3.47 -13.50 12.02
CA PHE A 194 -4.13 -14.24 10.95
C PHE A 194 -3.73 -15.74 10.95
N PRO A 195 -4.60 -16.66 10.49
CA PRO A 195 -4.39 -18.11 10.65
C PRO A 195 -3.06 -18.63 10.11
N GLU A 196 -2.59 -18.12 8.96
CA GLU A 196 -1.38 -18.55 8.27
C GLU A 196 -0.10 -18.21 9.06
N CYS A 197 -0.14 -17.16 9.91
CA CYS A 197 0.98 -16.76 10.78
C CYS A 197 1.51 -17.94 11.63
N ARG A 198 0.62 -18.86 12.03
CA ARG A 198 0.97 -20.03 12.83
C ARG A 198 2.08 -20.88 12.22
N GLN A 199 2.21 -20.89 10.90
CA GLN A 199 3.14 -21.76 10.16
C GLN A 199 4.27 -20.98 9.47
N ARG A 200 4.24 -19.64 9.56
CA ARG A 200 5.20 -18.77 8.87
C ARG A 200 6.42 -18.54 9.72
N GLU A 201 7.62 -18.67 9.09
CA GLU A 201 8.90 -18.35 9.73
C GLU A 201 9.05 -16.84 9.98
N ASP A 202 8.49 -16.02 9.12
CA ASP A 202 8.45 -14.56 9.26
C ASP A 202 7.28 -14.06 10.13
N CYS A 203 6.69 -14.94 10.95
CA CYS A 203 5.61 -14.62 11.87
C CYS A 203 5.77 -15.40 13.19
N LEU A 204 4.80 -16.25 13.58
CA LEU A 204 4.80 -16.90 14.90
C LEU A 204 6.03 -17.77 15.15
N LEU A 205 6.50 -18.52 14.14
CA LEU A 205 7.68 -19.37 14.33
C LEU A 205 8.92 -18.52 14.63
N GLY A 206 9.09 -17.40 13.92
CA GLY A 206 10.19 -16.50 14.17
C GLY A 206 10.07 -15.69 15.46
N LEU A 207 8.87 -15.26 15.84
CA LEU A 207 8.68 -14.63 17.16
C LEU A 207 9.13 -15.56 18.29
N ARG A 208 8.92 -16.85 18.14
CA ARG A 208 9.37 -17.87 19.12
C ARG A 208 10.88 -18.08 19.09
N SER A 209 11.49 -18.22 17.91
CA SER A 209 12.92 -18.49 17.78
C SER A 209 13.78 -17.27 18.07
N GLU A 210 13.40 -16.09 17.55
CA GLU A 210 14.22 -14.88 17.61
C GLU A 210 13.99 -14.04 18.86
N TYR A 211 12.72 -13.93 19.28
CA TYR A 211 12.33 -13.07 20.40
C TYR A 211 11.95 -13.84 21.67
N GLY A 212 11.91 -15.19 21.61
CA GLY A 212 11.61 -16.00 22.78
C GLY A 212 10.14 -15.96 23.21
N PHE A 213 9.22 -15.59 22.32
CA PHE A 213 7.78 -15.61 22.60
C PHE A 213 7.31 -17.01 23.02
N LYS A 214 6.63 -17.11 24.17
CA LYS A 214 6.11 -18.37 24.73
C LYS A 214 4.61 -18.37 24.88
N GLY A 215 3.98 -17.23 24.71
CA GLY A 215 2.58 -17.03 24.94
C GLY A 215 1.65 -17.78 24.00
N LYS A 216 0.36 -17.69 24.29
CA LYS A 216 -0.69 -18.28 23.47
C LYS A 216 -0.86 -17.49 22.18
N PHE A 217 -0.91 -18.20 21.05
CA PHE A 217 -1.33 -17.62 19.77
C PHE A 217 -2.84 -17.79 19.59
N VAL A 218 -3.54 -16.68 19.35
CA VAL A 218 -4.97 -16.60 19.02
C VAL A 218 -5.10 -16.40 17.52
N SER A 219 -5.64 -17.39 16.82
CA SER A 219 -5.88 -17.30 15.37
C SER A 219 -7.11 -16.42 15.12
N SER A 220 -6.91 -15.21 14.63
CA SER A 220 -7.97 -14.22 14.40
C SER A 220 -7.50 -13.15 13.42
N ASP A 221 -8.40 -12.67 12.60
CA ASP A 221 -8.20 -11.50 11.73
C ASP A 221 -8.69 -10.19 12.40
N GLY A 222 -9.07 -10.24 13.68
CA GLY A 222 -9.67 -9.13 14.41
C GLY A 222 -8.72 -7.98 14.75
N LYS A 223 -7.41 -8.26 14.78
CA LYS A 223 -6.37 -7.27 15.10
C LYS A 223 -6.73 -6.41 16.33
N PHE A 224 -6.93 -5.12 16.14
CA PHE A 224 -7.25 -4.17 17.21
C PHE A 224 -8.59 -4.47 17.92
N SER A 225 -9.56 -5.11 17.25
CA SER A 225 -10.79 -5.53 17.90
C SER A 225 -10.57 -6.67 18.91
N ASP A 226 -9.55 -7.51 18.67
CA ASP A 226 -9.16 -8.55 19.64
C ASP A 226 -8.54 -7.94 20.90
N LEU A 227 -7.75 -6.87 20.74
CA LEU A 227 -7.21 -6.10 21.87
C LEU A 227 -8.33 -5.43 22.67
N ASP A 228 -9.23 -4.73 21.99
CA ASP A 228 -10.36 -4.03 22.62
C ASP A 228 -11.31 -4.99 23.34
N GLY A 229 -11.51 -6.17 22.78
CA GLY A 229 -12.32 -7.24 23.36
C GLY A 229 -11.61 -8.08 24.42
N GLY A 230 -10.33 -7.85 24.67
CA GLY A 230 -9.53 -8.65 25.63
C GLY A 230 -9.33 -10.10 25.20
N GLN A 231 -9.40 -10.42 23.91
CA GLN A 231 -9.20 -11.76 23.39
C GLN A 231 -7.71 -12.13 23.33
N SER A 232 -6.85 -11.13 23.21
CA SER A 232 -5.40 -11.21 23.28
C SER A 232 -4.81 -9.96 23.92
N ASP A 233 -3.61 -10.10 24.49
CA ASP A 233 -2.84 -8.98 25.05
C ASP A 233 -2.13 -8.17 23.98
N LEU A 234 -1.67 -8.86 22.93
CA LEU A 234 -0.95 -8.31 21.79
C LEU A 234 -1.66 -8.69 20.48
N THR A 235 -1.37 -7.95 19.43
CA THR A 235 -1.77 -8.32 18.07
C THR A 235 -0.64 -8.12 17.08
N LEU A 236 -0.64 -8.90 16.00
CA LEU A 236 0.12 -8.63 14.79
C LEU A 236 -0.69 -7.63 13.96
N ALA A 237 -0.25 -6.40 13.98
CA ALA A 237 -0.73 -5.30 13.16
C ALA A 237 0.17 -5.12 11.93
N PHE A 238 -0.19 -4.18 11.08
CA PHE A 238 0.58 -3.77 9.90
C PHE A 238 0.94 -2.28 10.00
N SER A 239 2.11 -1.89 9.48
CA SER A 239 2.58 -0.49 9.55
C SER A 239 1.60 0.52 8.92
N THR A 240 0.78 0.08 7.99
CA THR A 240 -0.26 0.87 7.33
C THR A 240 -1.63 0.83 8.04
N ASP A 241 -1.74 0.14 9.18
CA ASP A 241 -3.00 0.10 9.95
C ASP A 241 -3.29 1.48 10.58
N PRO A 242 -4.45 2.08 10.33
CA PRO A 242 -4.75 3.43 10.81
C PRO A 242 -4.89 3.54 12.33
N GLN A 243 -5.16 2.42 13.02
CA GLN A 243 -5.27 2.38 14.47
C GLN A 243 -3.95 2.69 15.17
N LEU A 244 -2.79 2.46 14.50
CA LEU A 244 -1.47 2.81 15.05
C LEU A 244 -1.29 4.33 15.26
N ALA A 245 -2.07 5.16 14.57
CA ALA A 245 -2.10 6.61 14.81
C ALA A 245 -2.87 7.00 16.09
N LEU A 246 -3.62 6.08 16.70
CA LEU A 246 -4.36 6.31 17.96
C LEU A 246 -3.45 6.04 19.17
N THR A 247 -2.39 6.83 19.31
CA THR A 247 -1.33 6.62 20.31
C THR A 247 -1.80 6.74 21.77
N ASP A 248 -2.92 7.38 22.01
CA ASP A 248 -3.55 7.43 23.34
C ASP A 248 -4.21 6.09 23.71
N LYS A 249 -4.51 5.24 22.73
CA LYS A 249 -5.21 3.97 22.89
C LYS A 249 -4.30 2.76 22.75
N TYR A 250 -3.37 2.80 21.80
CA TYR A 250 -2.51 1.69 21.45
C TYR A 250 -1.04 2.05 21.59
N ALA A 251 -0.23 1.03 21.85
CA ALA A 251 1.23 1.05 21.81
C ALA A 251 1.72 0.10 20.73
N ALA A 252 2.79 0.50 20.05
CA ALA A 252 3.50 -0.32 19.07
C ALA A 252 4.95 -0.51 19.54
N TYR A 253 5.53 -1.66 19.22
CA TYR A 253 6.87 -2.05 19.68
C TYR A 253 7.82 -2.13 18.49
N GLU A 254 9.02 -1.57 18.64
CA GLU A 254 10.04 -1.57 17.60
C GLU A 254 10.60 -2.98 17.37
N ASP A 255 10.70 -3.39 16.11
CA ASP A 255 11.44 -4.59 15.68
C ASP A 255 12.96 -4.31 15.73
N ASP A 256 13.53 -4.27 16.93
CA ASP A 256 14.93 -3.90 17.21
C ASP A 256 15.95 -4.88 16.60
N LYS A 257 15.53 -6.10 16.30
CA LYS A 257 16.37 -7.10 15.60
C LYS A 257 16.25 -7.04 14.10
N LYS A 258 15.36 -6.19 13.57
CA LYS A 258 15.03 -6.13 12.14
C LYS A 258 14.70 -7.52 11.59
N PHE A 259 13.92 -8.26 12.37
CA PHE A 259 13.56 -9.63 12.05
C PHE A 259 12.67 -9.71 10.81
N PHE A 260 11.66 -8.84 10.73
CA PHE A 260 10.75 -8.85 9.61
C PHE A 260 11.46 -8.43 8.31
N PRO A 261 11.24 -9.17 7.19
CA PRO A 261 11.78 -8.77 5.89
C PRO A 261 11.06 -7.54 5.33
N PRO A 262 11.57 -6.91 4.26
CA PRO A 262 10.83 -5.86 3.55
C PRO A 262 9.55 -6.41 2.92
N TYR A 263 8.44 -5.64 3.06
CA TYR A 263 7.13 -5.98 2.52
C TYR A 263 6.60 -4.87 1.60
N ASN A 264 7.44 -4.42 0.66
CA ASN A 264 6.98 -3.52 -0.40
C ASN A 264 6.00 -4.25 -1.31
N ILE A 265 4.98 -3.54 -1.78
CA ILE A 265 3.99 -4.12 -2.68
C ILE A 265 4.58 -4.18 -4.10
N THR A 266 4.38 -5.29 -4.78
CA THR A 266 4.57 -5.43 -6.22
C THR A 266 3.30 -6.03 -6.83
N LEU A 267 2.90 -5.55 -8.00
CA LEU A 267 1.81 -6.16 -8.75
C LEU A 267 2.36 -7.34 -9.55
N GLY A 268 1.99 -8.54 -9.13
CA GLY A 268 2.31 -9.75 -9.89
C GLY A 268 1.34 -9.93 -11.05
N ILE A 269 1.84 -9.92 -12.29
CA ILE A 269 1.06 -10.07 -13.52
C ILE A 269 1.56 -11.29 -14.28
N ARG A 270 0.66 -12.13 -14.81
CA ARG A 270 1.02 -13.19 -15.74
C ARG A 270 1.69 -12.60 -16.99
N ASN A 271 2.75 -13.24 -17.49
CA ASN A 271 3.49 -12.74 -18.66
C ASN A 271 2.59 -12.58 -19.89
N ASP A 272 1.71 -13.56 -20.17
CA ASP A 272 0.77 -13.49 -21.28
C ASP A 272 -0.24 -12.33 -21.14
N THR A 273 -0.55 -11.94 -19.91
CA THR A 273 -1.41 -10.78 -19.64
C THR A 273 -0.65 -9.47 -19.79
N ALA A 274 0.60 -9.38 -19.31
CA ALA A 274 1.43 -8.21 -19.50
C ALA A 274 1.63 -7.90 -21.00
N GLU A 275 1.92 -8.92 -21.81
CA GLU A 275 1.99 -8.80 -23.28
C GLU A 275 0.66 -8.33 -23.89
N LYS A 276 -0.46 -8.90 -23.43
CA LYS A 276 -1.80 -8.58 -23.93
C LYS A 276 -2.23 -7.15 -23.63
N ILE A 277 -1.98 -6.64 -22.42
CA ILE A 277 -2.33 -5.26 -22.06
C ILE A 277 -1.41 -4.25 -22.75
N GLY A 278 -0.13 -4.60 -22.93
CA GLY A 278 0.87 -3.75 -23.57
C GLY A 278 1.58 -2.81 -22.60
N GLN A 279 2.70 -2.24 -23.08
CA GLN A 279 3.60 -1.45 -22.23
C GLN A 279 2.93 -0.19 -21.64
N GLU A 280 2.14 0.53 -22.42
CA GLU A 280 1.42 1.72 -21.95
C GLU A 280 0.52 1.42 -20.73
N ALA A 281 -0.15 0.26 -20.73
CA ALA A 281 -0.96 -0.14 -19.59
C ALA A 281 -0.11 -0.53 -18.37
N VAL A 282 1.02 -1.18 -18.61
CA VAL A 282 1.98 -1.50 -17.56
C VAL A 282 2.56 -0.23 -16.95
N ASP A 283 2.95 0.74 -17.76
CA ASP A 283 3.52 2.02 -17.31
C ASP A 283 2.53 2.81 -16.46
N ALA A 284 1.24 2.82 -16.81
CA ALA A 284 0.22 3.47 -16.00
C ALA A 284 0.01 2.77 -14.64
N LEU A 285 0.06 1.42 -14.61
CA LEU A 285 0.00 0.67 -13.34
C LEU A 285 1.20 0.99 -12.45
N VAL A 286 2.40 1.10 -13.03
CA VAL A 286 3.62 1.48 -12.30
C VAL A 286 3.51 2.92 -11.79
N ALA A 287 3.10 3.86 -12.64
CA ALA A 287 2.95 5.27 -12.25
C ALA A 287 1.98 5.45 -11.07
N VAL A 288 0.86 4.73 -11.07
CA VAL A 288 -0.08 4.74 -9.94
C VAL A 288 0.57 4.17 -8.67
N GLN A 289 1.38 3.12 -8.81
CA GLN A 289 2.07 2.45 -7.70
C GLN A 289 3.14 3.34 -7.07
N GLU A 290 3.90 4.08 -7.88
CA GLU A 290 4.95 5.01 -7.45
C GLU A 290 4.41 6.21 -6.68
N ASN A 291 3.14 6.58 -6.89
CA ASN A 291 2.47 7.68 -6.18
C ASN A 291 1.83 7.27 -4.85
N MET A 292 1.95 6.00 -4.44
CA MET A 292 1.48 5.53 -3.13
C MET A 292 2.64 5.50 -2.14
N ASP A 293 2.63 6.40 -1.17
CA ASP A 293 3.50 6.34 0.01
C ASP A 293 2.77 5.72 1.22
N GLU A 294 3.49 5.57 2.34
CA GLU A 294 2.93 4.95 3.55
C GLU A 294 1.80 5.80 4.17
N GLU A 295 1.91 7.13 4.11
CA GLU A 295 0.89 8.03 4.63
C GLU A 295 -0.40 7.96 3.81
N ALA A 296 -0.27 7.98 2.48
CA ALA A 296 -1.38 7.80 1.55
C ALA A 296 -2.08 6.44 1.81
N MET A 297 -1.32 5.34 1.89
CA MET A 297 -1.92 4.02 2.12
C MET A 297 -2.60 3.92 3.48
N ARG A 298 -2.02 4.48 4.54
CA ARG A 298 -2.63 4.55 5.87
C ARG A 298 -3.94 5.36 5.85
N GLU A 299 -3.97 6.46 5.11
CA GLU A 299 -5.18 7.26 4.94
C GLU A 299 -6.27 6.51 4.16
N LEU A 300 -5.91 5.81 3.08
CA LEU A 300 -6.86 4.97 2.35
C LEU A 300 -7.44 3.86 3.24
N ASN A 301 -6.59 3.17 4.02
CA ASN A 301 -7.04 2.19 5.01
C ASN A 301 -7.95 2.84 6.06
N ARG A 302 -7.65 4.06 6.52
CA ARG A 302 -8.46 4.80 7.49
C ARG A 302 -9.88 5.09 6.97
N ARG A 303 -9.98 5.51 5.72
CA ARG A 303 -11.29 5.75 5.07
C ARG A 303 -12.16 4.49 5.05
N VAL A 304 -11.55 3.33 4.81
CA VAL A 304 -12.29 2.06 4.81
C VAL A 304 -12.54 1.54 6.22
N GLU A 305 -11.49 1.44 7.05
CA GLU A 305 -11.59 0.75 8.34
C GLU A 305 -12.28 1.57 9.42
N LEU A 306 -12.04 2.89 9.47
CA LEU A 306 -12.60 3.75 10.51
C LEU A 306 -13.84 4.50 10.03
N GLU A 307 -13.85 5.02 8.79
CA GLU A 307 -15.00 5.76 8.23
C GLU A 307 -16.00 4.88 7.50
N LYS A 308 -15.71 3.58 7.33
CA LYS A 308 -16.60 2.59 6.70
C LYS A 308 -16.96 2.90 5.25
N GLN A 309 -16.07 3.60 4.54
CA GLN A 309 -16.23 3.81 3.12
C GLN A 309 -15.95 2.50 2.34
N GLU A 310 -16.58 2.35 1.19
CA GLU A 310 -16.34 1.19 0.31
C GLU A 310 -14.96 1.28 -0.37
N PRO A 311 -14.16 0.19 -0.40
CA PRO A 311 -12.84 0.19 -1.03
C PRO A 311 -12.83 0.72 -2.46
N LYS A 312 -13.90 0.42 -3.22
CA LYS A 312 -14.07 0.92 -4.60
C LYS A 312 -14.17 2.45 -4.66
N ALA A 313 -14.90 3.05 -3.72
CA ALA A 313 -15.05 4.51 -3.67
C ALA A 313 -13.75 5.19 -3.25
N VAL A 314 -13.05 4.59 -2.28
CA VAL A 314 -11.75 5.07 -1.79
C VAL A 314 -10.70 5.02 -2.92
N ALA A 315 -10.64 3.93 -3.67
CA ALA A 315 -9.76 3.79 -4.83
C ALA A 315 -10.04 4.82 -5.92
N ALA A 316 -11.33 5.07 -6.23
CA ALA A 316 -11.72 6.09 -7.19
C ALA A 316 -11.31 7.49 -6.75
N ALA A 317 -11.52 7.82 -5.47
CA ALA A 317 -11.12 9.10 -4.90
C ALA A 317 -9.59 9.29 -4.98
N PHE A 318 -8.79 8.28 -4.63
CA PHE A 318 -7.34 8.30 -4.74
C PHE A 318 -6.88 8.58 -6.18
N LEU A 319 -7.37 7.83 -7.16
CA LEU A 319 -6.98 8.02 -8.57
C LEU A 319 -7.34 9.43 -9.09
N LYS A 320 -8.44 9.99 -8.60
CA LYS A 320 -8.84 11.35 -8.93
C LYS A 320 -7.99 12.40 -8.20
N GLU A 321 -7.78 12.25 -6.89
CA GLU A 321 -6.97 13.15 -6.04
C GLU A 321 -5.53 13.24 -6.55
N GLU A 322 -4.98 12.13 -7.07
CA GLU A 322 -3.64 12.04 -7.66
C GLU A 322 -3.57 12.45 -9.14
N GLY A 323 -4.71 12.81 -9.75
CA GLY A 323 -4.77 13.31 -11.14
C GLY A 323 -4.68 12.21 -12.21
N PHE A 324 -4.87 10.94 -11.86
CA PHE A 324 -4.90 9.83 -12.82
C PHE A 324 -6.22 9.73 -13.57
N THR A 325 -7.33 10.15 -12.95
CA THR A 325 -8.67 10.15 -13.54
C THR A 325 -9.37 11.51 -13.32
N GLU A 326 -10.44 11.80 -14.11
CA GLU A 326 -11.27 13.00 -13.96
C GLU A 326 -12.20 12.94 -12.73
#